data_e764eec550f04ca2706355e6625435e7
#
_entry.id   e764eec550f04ca2706355e6625435e7
#
_cell.length_a   1.000
_cell.length_b   1.000
_cell.length_c   1.000
_cell.angle_alpha   90.00
_cell.angle_beta   90.00
_cell.angle_gamma   90.00
#
_symmetry.space_group_name_H-M   'P 1'
#
loop_
_entity.id
_entity.type
_entity.pdbx_description
1 polymer ?
#
loop_
_entity_poly.entity_id
_entity_poly.type
_entity_poly.pdbx_seq_one_letter_code
_entity_poly.pdbx_strand_id
1 'polypeptide(L)' 'MATIREIAKAAGVSGATVSRVLSGDKTLSVSPETRERIMATAQSM' A
#
# COMPACT_ATOMS: atom_id res chain seq x y z
N MET A 1 7.47 -14.55 0.26
CA MET A 1 6.63 -13.59 1.01
C MET A 1 6.93 -12.17 0.54
N ALA A 2 5.89 -11.42 0.21
CA ALA A 2 6.09 -10.06 -0.30
C ALA A 2 6.45 -9.11 0.84
N THR A 3 7.43 -8.24 0.60
CA THR A 3 7.80 -7.22 1.55
C THR A 3 7.07 -5.91 1.21
N ILE A 4 7.05 -4.99 2.16
CA ILE A 4 6.48 -3.66 1.95
C ILE A 4 7.15 -2.98 0.75
N ARG A 5 8.45 -3.19 0.57
CA ARG A 5 9.19 -2.63 -0.56
C ARG A 5 8.68 -3.16 -1.90
N GLU A 6 8.42 -4.45 -1.96
CA GLU A 6 7.91 -5.07 -3.18
C GLU A 6 6.51 -4.59 -3.50
N ILE A 7 5.66 -4.50 -2.48
CA ILE A 7 4.31 -4.00 -2.64
C ILE A 7 4.34 -2.54 -3.12
N ALA A 8 5.19 -1.73 -2.50
CA ALA A 8 5.33 -0.32 -2.87
C ALA A 8 5.76 -0.15 -4.31
N LYS A 9 6.73 -0.95 -4.74
CA LYS A 9 7.23 -0.91 -6.12
C LYS A 9 6.14 -1.31 -7.11
N ALA A 10 5.42 -2.37 -6.81
CA ALA A 10 4.34 -2.86 -7.68
C ALA A 10 3.17 -1.88 -7.75
N ALA A 11 2.85 -1.24 -6.63
CA ALA A 11 1.75 -0.27 -6.58
C ALA A 11 2.16 1.14 -7.02
N GLY A 12 3.46 1.39 -7.17
CA GLY A 12 3.95 2.70 -7.59
C GLY A 12 3.90 3.77 -6.50
N VAL A 13 4.08 3.37 -5.25
CA VAL A 13 4.04 4.28 -4.09
C VAL A 13 5.26 4.05 -3.20
N SER A 14 5.41 4.88 -2.16
CA SER A 14 6.51 4.70 -1.21
C SER A 14 6.20 3.58 -0.21
N GLY A 15 7.23 2.98 0.36
CA GLY A 15 7.05 1.96 1.40
C GLY A 15 6.33 2.50 2.62
N ALA A 16 6.58 3.75 2.98
CA ALA A 16 5.89 4.40 4.09
C ALA A 16 4.38 4.46 3.85
N THR A 17 3.99 4.77 2.61
CA THR A 17 2.59 4.82 2.24
C THR A 17 1.93 3.44 2.37
N VAL A 18 2.61 2.40 1.89
CA VAL A 18 2.12 1.03 2.00
C VAL A 18 1.93 0.65 3.47
N SER A 19 2.94 0.92 4.29
CA SER A 19 2.89 0.59 5.71
C SER A 19 1.69 1.25 6.40
N ARG A 20 1.45 2.51 6.11
CA ARG A 20 0.33 3.25 6.71
C ARG A 20 -1.03 2.74 6.23
N VAL A 21 -1.15 2.45 4.95
CA VAL A 21 -2.39 1.91 4.41
C VAL A 21 -2.71 0.56 5.03
N LEU A 22 -1.72 -0.31 5.12
CA LEU A 22 -1.92 -1.65 5.68
C LEU A 22 -2.20 -1.62 7.19
N SER A 23 -1.69 -0.60 7.89
CA SER A 23 -1.96 -0.47 9.32
C SER A 23 -3.29 0.21 9.62
N GLY A 24 -3.98 0.70 8.60
CA GLY A 24 -5.27 1.36 8.78
C GLY A 24 -5.17 2.79 9.30
N ASP A 25 -4.09 3.48 8.97
CA ASP A 25 -3.87 4.86 9.39
C ASP A 25 -4.91 5.80 8.76
N LYS A 26 -5.80 6.34 9.57
CA LYS A 26 -6.86 7.21 9.10
C LYS A 26 -6.38 8.63 8.81
N THR A 27 -5.20 8.98 9.30
CA THR A 27 -4.65 10.31 9.05
C THR A 27 -3.95 10.39 7.69
N LEU A 28 -3.73 9.26 7.06
CA LEU A 28 -3.06 9.20 5.77
C LEU A 28 -3.99 9.72 4.67
N SER A 29 -3.48 10.70 3.93
CA SER A 29 -4.24 11.36 2.87
C SER A 29 -3.98 10.71 1.52
N VAL A 30 -4.44 9.48 1.34
CA VAL A 30 -4.36 8.81 0.04
C VAL A 30 -5.76 8.72 -0.55
N SER A 31 -5.83 8.71 -1.88
CA SER A 31 -7.11 8.53 -2.56
C SER A 31 -7.62 7.11 -2.34
N PRO A 32 -8.94 6.90 -2.34
CA PRO A 32 -9.49 5.54 -2.23
C PRO A 32 -8.96 4.61 -3.32
N GLU A 33 -8.73 5.15 -4.50
CA GLU A 33 -8.16 4.38 -5.62
C GLU A 33 -6.77 3.87 -5.30
N THR A 34 -5.91 4.72 -4.75
CA THR A 34 -4.56 4.33 -4.36
C THR A 34 -4.60 3.28 -3.26
N ARG A 35 -5.48 3.47 -2.29
CA ARG A 35 -5.64 2.51 -1.20
C ARG A 35 -6.03 1.13 -1.73
N GLU A 36 -7.00 1.08 -2.62
CA GLU A 36 -7.43 -0.18 -3.22
C GLU A 36 -6.32 -0.85 -4.00
N ARG A 37 -5.54 -0.06 -4.73
CA ARG A 37 -4.40 -0.58 -5.48
C ARG A 37 -3.38 -1.25 -4.57
N ILE A 38 -3.04 -0.59 -3.46
CA ILE A 38 -2.09 -1.13 -2.49
C ILE A 38 -2.63 -2.42 -1.88
N MET A 39 -3.89 -2.43 -1.47
CA MET A 39 -4.49 -3.60 -0.86
C MET A 39 -4.59 -4.77 -1.83
N ALA A 40 -4.99 -4.50 -3.07
CA ALA A 40 -5.06 -5.54 -4.09
C ALA A 40 -3.67 -6.10 -4.40
N THR A 41 -2.67 -5.24 -4.49
CA THR A 41 -1.28 -5.65 -4.72
C THR A 41 -0.79 -6.55 -3.58
N ALA A 42 -1.08 -6.16 -2.34
CA ALA A 42 -0.68 -6.93 -1.18
C ALA A 42 -1.34 -8.31 -1.17
N GLN A 43 -2.59 -8.39 -1.60
CA GLN A 43 -3.31 -9.66 -1.66
C GLN A 43 -2.80 -10.59 -2.76
N SER A 44 -2.34 -10.02 -3.88
CA SER A 44 -1.84 -10.84 -4.99
C SER A 44 -0.42 -11.32 -4.79
N MET A 45 0.28 -10.82 -3.82
CA MET A 45 1.68 -11.22 -3.59
C MET A 45 1.84 -12.19 -2.39
#